data_cd6f738c7c39fe0a183c3cbc98e63d4a
#
_entry.id   cd6f738c7c39fe0a183c3cbc98e63d4a
#
_cell.length_a   1.000
_cell.length_b   1.000
_cell.length_c   1.000
_cell.angle_alpha   90.00
_cell.angle_beta   90.00
_cell.angle_gamma   90.00
#
_symmetry.space_group_name_H-M   'P 1'
#
loop_
_entity.id
_entity.type
_entity.pdbx_description
1 polymer ?
#
loop_
_entity_poly.entity_id
_entity_poly.type
_entity_poly.pdbx_seq_one_letter_code
_entity_poly.pdbx_strand_id
1 'polypeptide(L)'
;MTSGDSMVELSEGNGSGPTSAKILVVIEDDPDVQFLIEAIFAMDPRFTITHVAKSAEEALDTPPTSEPGIIVLDHGLAGPLPGLAAAPLLKERAPQAKIIMFTAHAALQARADREPAIDAFLLKTESEKLLPLAQQLIGLGPLPT
;
A
#
# COMPACT_ATOMS: atom_id res chain seq x y z
N MET A 1 -33.37 -15.76 9.50
CA MET A 1 -32.58 -15.60 9.49
C MET A 1 -32.16 -15.52 9.37
N THR A 2 -32.63 -15.27 9.40
CA THR A 2 -31.73 -14.98 9.32
C THR A 2 -31.26 -14.81 9.24
N SER A 3 -31.84 -14.66 9.22
CA SER A 3 -30.90 -14.34 9.15
C SER A 3 -30.33 -14.35 9.06
N GLY A 4 -30.97 -14.24 9.17
CA GLY A 4 -29.96 -14.22 9.03
C GLY A 4 -29.55 -14.09 8.78
N ASP A 5 -29.76 -14.04 8.81
CA ASP A 5 -28.97 -13.87 8.66
C ASP A 5 -28.53 -13.70 8.36
N SER A 6 -29.08 -13.66 8.37
CA SER A 6 -28.19 -13.45 8.15
C SER A 6 -27.64 -13.37 7.93
N MET A 7 -27.86 -13.28 7.96
CA MET A 7 -26.90 -13.12 7.74
C MET A 7 -26.21 -13.17 7.51
N VAL A 8 -26.63 -13.14 7.56
CA VAL A 8 -25.58 -13.10 7.30
C VAL A 8 -24.95 -13.18 7.11
N GLU A 9 -25.08 -13.10 7.15
CA GLU A 9 -24.16 -13.02 6.89
C GLU A 9 -23.50 -13.08 6.60
N LEU A 10 -23.86 -13.09 6.74
CA LEU A 10 -22.93 -13.02 6.44
C LEU A 10 -22.32 -13.13 6.16
N SER A 11 -22.36 -13.13 6.23
CA SER A 11 -21.40 -13.01 5.90
C SER A 11 -20.79 -13.08 5.73
N GLU A 12 -20.73 -13.15 5.69
CA GLU A 12 -19.87 -13.02 5.33
C GLU A 12 -19.22 -13.13 4.98
N GLY A 13 -19.49 -13.27 5.20
CA GLY A 13 -18.55 -13.19 4.66
C GLY A 13 -18.18 -13.34 4.24
N ASN A 14 -18.11 -13.48 4.02
CA ASN A 14 -17.54 -13.37 3.44
C ASN A 14 -17.05 -13.42 2.82
N GLY A 15 -16.96 -13.50 2.65
CA GLY A 15 -16.26 -13.45 1.98
C GLY A 15 -16.29 -13.38 1.30
N SER A 16 -16.47 -13.36 0.73
CA SER A 16 -16.39 -13.15 -0.07
C SER A 16 -16.62 -12.48 -0.61
N GLY A 17 -17.00 -12.98 -0.66
CA GLY A 17 -17.40 -12.11 -1.48
C GLY A 17 -16.63 -11.05 -1.70
N PRO A 18 -17.05 -10.40 -2.20
CA PRO A 18 -16.26 -9.52 -2.62
C PRO A 18 -15.81 -8.87 -1.61
N THR A 19 -15.76 -9.20 -1.33
CA THR A 19 -14.94 -9.10 -0.82
C THR A 19 -14.38 -7.92 -0.29
N SER A 20 -13.74 -7.94 0.69
CA SER A 20 -13.14 -6.81 1.32
C SER A 20 -12.11 -6.18 0.41
N ALA A 21 -12.12 -4.88 0.33
CA ALA A 21 -11.12 -4.13 -0.38
C ALA A 21 -9.75 -4.36 0.25
N LYS A 22 -8.70 -4.35 -0.57
CA LYS A 22 -7.34 -4.44 -0.08
C LYS A 22 -6.94 -3.10 0.54
N ILE A 23 -6.44 -3.15 1.76
CA ILE A 23 -6.05 -1.95 2.50
C ILE A 23 -4.72 -1.44 1.95
N LEU A 24 -4.66 -0.15 1.70
CA LEU A 24 -3.47 0.51 1.19
C LEU A 24 -3.07 1.65 2.11
N VAL A 25 -1.80 1.69 2.47
CA VAL A 25 -1.22 2.77 3.26
C VAL A 25 -0.23 3.52 2.39
N VAL A 26 -0.29 4.85 2.42
CA VAL A 26 0.59 5.72 1.64
C VAL A 26 1.48 6.49 2.61
N ILE A 27 2.80 6.45 2.40
CA ILE A 27 3.78 7.19 3.19
C ILE A 27 4.55 8.10 2.25
N GLU A 28 4.14 9.36 2.19
CA GLU A 28 4.59 10.33 1.21
C GLU A 28 4.34 11.72 1.77
N ASP A 29 5.34 12.59 1.79
CA ASP A 29 5.18 13.93 2.35
C ASP A 29 4.73 15.00 1.35
N ASP A 30 4.85 14.76 0.06
CA ASP A 30 4.45 15.70 -0.98
C ASP A 30 2.95 15.55 -1.26
N PRO A 31 2.13 16.60 -1.00
CA PRO A 31 0.68 16.48 -1.22
C PRO A 31 0.30 16.25 -2.68
N ASP A 32 1.08 16.73 -3.64
CA ASP A 32 0.80 16.48 -5.05
C ASP A 32 0.99 15.02 -5.38
N VAL A 33 2.02 14.38 -4.82
CA VAL A 33 2.25 12.95 -5.02
C VAL A 33 1.21 12.13 -4.29
N GLN A 34 0.82 12.54 -3.08
CA GLN A 34 -0.29 11.90 -2.37
C GLN A 34 -1.56 11.88 -3.22
N PHE A 35 -1.88 13.05 -3.82
CA PHE A 35 -3.06 13.16 -4.67
C PHE A 35 -2.96 12.25 -5.90
N LEU A 36 -1.78 12.19 -6.51
CA LEU A 36 -1.55 11.32 -7.66
C LEU A 36 -1.78 9.84 -7.30
N ILE A 37 -1.24 9.41 -6.17
CA ILE A 37 -1.40 8.03 -5.72
C ILE A 37 -2.89 7.73 -5.45
N GLU A 38 -3.58 8.67 -4.80
CA GLU A 38 -5.01 8.52 -4.53
C GLU A 38 -5.80 8.39 -5.82
N ALA A 39 -5.47 9.21 -6.83
CA ALA A 39 -6.15 9.16 -8.13
C ALA A 39 -5.89 7.84 -8.85
N ILE A 40 -4.68 7.33 -8.77
CA ILE A 40 -4.32 6.06 -9.40
C ILE A 40 -5.13 4.91 -8.79
N PHE A 41 -5.17 4.82 -7.46
CA PHE A 41 -5.86 3.71 -6.81
C PHE A 41 -7.38 3.88 -6.80
N ALA A 42 -7.87 5.11 -7.03
CA ALA A 42 -9.32 5.32 -7.22
C ALA A 42 -9.84 4.63 -8.48
N MET A 43 -8.95 4.28 -9.42
CA MET A 43 -9.35 3.56 -10.63
C MET A 43 -9.69 2.09 -10.38
N ASP A 44 -9.36 1.57 -9.20
CA ASP A 44 -9.63 0.16 -8.87
C ASP A 44 -10.33 0.10 -7.51
N PRO A 45 -11.66 -0.12 -7.48
CA PRO A 45 -12.40 -0.14 -6.21
C PRO A 45 -12.05 -1.31 -5.29
N ARG A 46 -11.22 -2.25 -5.75
CA ARG A 46 -10.72 -3.32 -4.90
C ARG A 46 -9.66 -2.84 -3.91
N PHE A 47 -9.16 -1.60 -4.06
CA PHE A 47 -8.22 -0.99 -3.12
C PHE A 47 -8.92 0.10 -2.31
N THR A 48 -8.54 0.25 -1.05
CA THR A 48 -9.01 1.32 -0.18
C THR A 48 -7.81 1.92 0.54
N ILE A 49 -7.59 3.22 0.36
CA ILE A 49 -6.54 3.93 1.10
C ILE A 49 -7.11 4.28 2.46
N THR A 50 -6.54 3.70 3.52
CA THR A 50 -7.03 3.92 4.87
C THR A 50 -6.16 4.90 5.66
N HIS A 51 -4.95 5.18 5.18
CA HIS A 51 -4.03 6.03 5.93
C HIS A 51 -3.03 6.65 4.96
N VAL A 52 -2.79 7.97 5.14
CA VAL A 52 -1.78 8.72 4.41
C VAL A 52 -0.90 9.39 5.45
N ALA A 53 0.37 9.00 5.50
CA ALA A 53 1.33 9.52 6.46
C ALA A 53 2.37 10.37 5.73
N LYS A 54 2.84 11.43 6.37
CA LYS A 54 3.85 12.31 5.80
C LYS A 54 5.27 11.85 6.12
N SER A 55 5.42 10.98 7.10
CA SER A 55 6.71 10.49 7.54
C SER A 55 6.60 9.02 7.95
N ALA A 56 7.75 8.36 7.99
CA ALA A 56 7.80 6.99 8.48
C ALA A 56 7.43 6.93 9.96
N GLU A 57 7.87 7.93 10.73
CA GLU A 57 7.56 7.99 12.16
C GLU A 57 6.05 8.06 12.39
N GLU A 58 5.35 8.89 11.62
CA GLU A 58 3.91 9.00 11.72
C GLU A 58 3.22 7.66 11.42
N ALA A 59 3.68 6.99 10.36
CA ALA A 59 3.12 5.70 10.00
C ALA A 59 3.37 4.64 11.08
N LEU A 60 4.55 4.65 11.68
CA LEU A 60 4.90 3.69 12.70
C LEU A 60 4.16 3.94 14.02
N ASP A 61 3.84 5.22 14.30
CA ASP A 61 3.13 5.60 15.53
C ASP A 61 1.62 5.35 15.45
N THR A 62 1.08 5.19 14.25
CA THR A 62 -0.35 4.97 14.07
C THR A 62 -0.58 3.50 13.76
N PRO A 63 -1.03 2.71 14.76
CA PRO A 63 -1.28 1.30 14.49
C PRO A 63 -2.44 1.17 13.51
N PRO A 64 -2.30 0.33 12.50
CA PRO A 64 -3.40 0.11 11.56
C PRO A 64 -4.54 -0.62 12.27
N THR A 65 -5.76 -0.23 11.93
CA THR A 65 -6.95 -0.92 12.43
C THR A 65 -7.12 -2.28 11.75
N SER A 66 -6.50 -2.44 10.59
CA SER A 66 -6.45 -3.70 9.85
C SER A 66 -5.09 -3.81 9.20
N GLU A 67 -4.64 -5.03 8.96
CA GLU A 67 -3.35 -5.23 8.31
C GLU A 67 -3.43 -4.77 6.86
N PRO A 68 -2.53 -3.88 6.42
CA PRO A 68 -2.55 -3.43 5.03
C PRO A 68 -2.05 -4.52 4.09
N GLY A 69 -2.59 -4.52 2.86
CA GLY A 69 -2.08 -5.39 1.80
C GLY A 69 -0.92 -4.75 1.06
N ILE A 70 -0.94 -3.42 0.91
CA ILE A 70 0.07 -2.66 0.18
C ILE A 70 0.50 -1.45 0.99
N ILE A 71 1.79 -1.17 1.02
CA ILE A 71 2.35 0.08 1.53
C ILE A 71 3.12 0.73 0.38
N VAL A 72 2.71 1.94 -0.01
CA VAL A 72 3.45 2.74 -0.98
C VAL A 72 4.33 3.71 -0.19
N LEU A 73 5.64 3.61 -0.36
CA LEU A 73 6.62 4.24 0.52
C LEU A 73 7.63 5.04 -0.29
N ASP A 74 7.76 6.33 0.02
CA ASP A 74 8.83 7.13 -0.57
C ASP A 74 10.08 7.09 0.33
N HIS A 75 11.22 7.41 -0.25
CA HIS A 75 12.47 7.49 0.49
C HIS A 75 12.69 8.86 1.10
N GLY A 76 12.41 9.92 0.33
CA GLY A 76 12.65 11.29 0.76
C GLY A 76 11.51 11.84 1.60
N LEU A 77 11.37 11.35 2.81
CA LEU A 77 10.25 11.69 3.68
C LEU A 77 10.63 12.81 4.65
N ALA A 78 9.61 13.49 5.17
CA ALA A 78 9.79 14.39 6.31
C ALA A 78 10.28 13.58 7.51
N GLY A 79 11.09 14.22 8.38
CA GLY A 79 11.62 13.56 9.56
C GLY A 79 12.94 12.84 9.29
N PRO A 80 13.55 12.31 10.36
CA PRO A 80 14.89 11.74 10.27
C PRO A 80 14.98 10.34 9.68
N LEU A 81 13.86 9.61 9.60
CA LEU A 81 13.89 8.21 9.14
C LEU A 81 13.54 8.14 7.65
N PRO A 82 14.53 7.86 6.78
CA PRO A 82 14.22 7.72 5.35
C PRO A 82 13.47 6.42 5.06
N GLY A 83 12.76 6.41 3.93
CA GLY A 83 11.92 5.27 3.59
C GLY A 83 12.66 3.96 3.52
N LEU A 84 13.89 3.97 2.96
CA LEU A 84 14.66 2.73 2.83
C LEU A 84 14.95 2.11 4.20
N ALA A 85 15.28 2.95 5.20
CA ALA A 85 15.53 2.47 6.56
C ALA A 85 14.24 2.12 7.29
N ALA A 86 13.11 2.71 6.89
CA ALA A 86 11.82 2.43 7.50
C ALA A 86 11.23 1.09 7.06
N ALA A 87 11.59 0.63 5.87
CA ALA A 87 10.94 -0.55 5.29
C ALA A 87 10.97 -1.79 6.19
N PRO A 88 12.12 -2.17 6.78
CA PRO A 88 12.11 -3.35 7.67
C PRO A 88 11.25 -3.14 8.92
N LEU A 89 11.16 -1.91 9.43
CA LEU A 89 10.32 -1.62 10.59
C LEU A 89 8.84 -1.73 10.25
N LEU A 90 8.47 -1.25 9.06
CA LEU A 90 7.09 -1.37 8.58
C LEU A 90 6.72 -2.83 8.34
N LYS A 91 7.65 -3.61 7.80
CA LYS A 91 7.41 -5.03 7.54
C LYS A 91 7.22 -5.80 8.85
N GLU A 92 7.92 -5.40 9.92
CA GLU A 92 7.70 -5.98 11.24
C GLU A 92 6.28 -5.74 11.74
N ARG A 93 5.76 -4.53 11.50
CA ARG A 93 4.40 -4.16 11.93
C ARG A 93 3.34 -4.84 11.09
N ALA A 94 3.62 -5.06 9.79
CA ALA A 94 2.66 -5.61 8.84
C ALA A 94 3.38 -6.65 7.97
N PRO A 95 3.64 -7.85 8.50
CA PRO A 95 4.46 -8.84 7.79
C PRO A 95 3.87 -9.31 6.47
N GLN A 96 2.55 -9.22 6.31
CA GLN A 96 1.88 -9.66 5.08
C GLN A 96 1.79 -8.56 4.03
N ALA A 97 2.09 -7.30 4.40
CA ALA A 97 2.01 -6.20 3.46
C ALA A 97 3.13 -6.27 2.44
N LYS A 98 2.81 -5.91 1.20
CA LYS A 98 3.82 -5.74 0.15
C LYS A 98 4.22 -4.27 0.13
N ILE A 99 5.52 -4.01 0.17
CA ILE A 99 6.04 -2.65 0.20
C ILE A 99 6.57 -2.29 -1.18
N ILE A 100 6.00 -1.25 -1.78
CA ILE A 100 6.46 -0.68 -3.03
C ILE A 100 7.21 0.61 -2.69
N MET A 101 8.50 0.67 -2.99
CA MET A 101 9.22 1.94 -2.91
C MET A 101 8.93 2.74 -4.17
N PHE A 102 8.28 3.88 -4.00
CA PHE A 102 7.85 4.74 -5.11
C PHE A 102 8.54 6.09 -4.93
N THR A 103 9.60 6.33 -5.70
CA THR A 103 10.51 7.43 -5.43
C THR A 103 10.99 8.07 -6.73
N ALA A 104 11.47 9.32 -6.61
CA ALA A 104 12.10 10.03 -7.74
C ALA A 104 13.57 9.65 -7.91
N HIS A 105 14.16 8.91 -6.96
CA HIS A 105 15.61 8.70 -6.90
C HIS A 105 16.03 7.37 -7.51
N ALA A 106 16.33 7.37 -8.81
CA ALA A 106 16.73 6.16 -9.52
C ALA A 106 17.98 5.51 -8.92
N ALA A 107 18.88 6.31 -8.32
CA ALA A 107 20.11 5.81 -7.73
C ALA A 107 19.87 4.87 -6.54
N LEU A 108 18.66 4.86 -5.97
CA LEU A 108 18.35 4.00 -4.83
C LEU A 108 18.01 2.57 -5.24
N GLN A 109 17.84 2.29 -6.53
CA GLN A 109 17.33 0.99 -6.95
C GLN A 109 18.21 -0.16 -6.48
N ALA A 110 19.54 -0.03 -6.62
CA ALA A 110 20.44 -1.11 -6.21
C ALA A 110 20.34 -1.40 -4.71
N ARG A 111 20.17 -0.34 -3.89
CA ARG A 111 20.00 -0.52 -2.44
C ARG A 111 18.65 -1.13 -2.11
N ALA A 112 17.60 -0.69 -2.80
CA ALA A 112 16.27 -1.23 -2.60
C ALA A 112 16.21 -2.72 -2.98
N ASP A 113 16.90 -3.09 -4.06
CA ASP A 113 16.94 -4.48 -4.51
C ASP A 113 17.61 -5.40 -3.47
N ARG A 114 18.47 -4.85 -2.62
CA ARG A 114 19.14 -5.60 -1.58
C ARG A 114 18.40 -5.57 -0.24
N GLU A 115 17.28 -4.85 -0.16
CA GLU A 115 16.50 -4.76 1.07
C GLU A 115 15.35 -5.76 1.02
N PRO A 116 15.39 -6.85 1.81
CA PRO A 116 14.35 -7.89 1.72
C PRO A 116 12.95 -7.39 2.07
N ALA A 117 12.83 -6.29 2.83
CA ALA A 117 11.53 -5.75 3.20
C ALA A 117 10.83 -5.02 2.06
N ILE A 118 11.58 -4.64 1.01
CA ILE A 118 11.01 -3.94 -0.15
C ILE A 118 10.69 -4.98 -1.22
N ASP A 119 9.41 -5.06 -1.59
CA ASP A 119 8.95 -6.07 -2.55
C ASP A 119 9.04 -5.58 -3.99
N ALA A 120 9.03 -4.26 -4.20
CA ALA A 120 9.14 -3.70 -5.56
C ALA A 120 9.63 -2.26 -5.49
N PHE A 121 10.26 -1.82 -6.57
CA PHE A 121 10.80 -0.46 -6.72
C PHE A 121 10.21 0.15 -7.98
N LEU A 122 9.73 1.40 -7.90
CA LEU A 122 9.15 2.09 -9.04
C LEU A 122 9.51 3.57 -8.98
N LEU A 123 9.90 4.14 -10.11
CA LEU A 123 10.17 5.57 -10.19
C LEU A 123 8.87 6.36 -10.32
N LYS A 124 8.83 7.54 -9.71
CA LYS A 124 7.66 8.42 -9.79
C LYS A 124 7.36 8.84 -11.23
N THR A 125 8.36 8.83 -12.11
CA THR A 125 8.17 9.11 -13.54
C THR A 125 7.44 7.98 -14.27
N GLU A 126 7.26 6.83 -13.61
CA GLU A 126 6.59 5.67 -14.18
C GLU A 126 5.30 5.36 -13.45
N SER A 127 4.60 6.39 -13.01
CA SER A 127 3.41 6.24 -12.17
C SER A 127 2.30 5.43 -12.83
N GLU A 128 2.26 5.37 -14.17
CA GLU A 128 1.26 4.56 -14.86
C GLU A 128 1.44 3.06 -14.58
N LYS A 129 2.58 2.65 -14.07
CA LYS A 129 2.84 1.25 -13.73
C LYS A 129 2.48 0.91 -12.30
N LEU A 130 2.11 1.90 -11.47
CA LEU A 130 1.91 1.67 -10.04
C LEU A 130 0.73 0.76 -9.76
N LEU A 131 -0.41 1.00 -10.39
CA LEU A 131 -1.60 0.17 -10.17
C LEU A 131 -1.39 -1.27 -10.67
N PRO A 132 -0.90 -1.51 -11.90
CA PRO A 132 -0.64 -2.89 -12.32
C PRO A 132 0.37 -3.61 -11.43
N LEU A 133 1.39 -2.90 -10.95
CA LEU A 133 2.38 -3.50 -10.07
C LEU A 133 1.75 -3.93 -8.74
N ALA A 134 0.92 -3.06 -8.15
CA ALA A 134 0.23 -3.38 -6.91
C ALA A 134 -0.71 -4.57 -7.08
N GLN A 135 -1.47 -4.58 -8.18
CA GLN A 135 -2.36 -5.70 -8.49
C GLN A 135 -1.59 -7.01 -8.56
N GLN A 136 -0.45 -7.00 -9.25
CA GLN A 136 0.37 -8.19 -9.42
C GLN A 136 0.92 -8.68 -8.07
N LEU A 137 1.40 -7.77 -7.24
CA LEU A 137 2.03 -8.13 -5.96
C LEU A 137 1.06 -8.82 -5.00
N ILE A 138 -0.22 -8.47 -5.04
CA ILE A 138 -1.21 -9.07 -4.13
C ILE A 138 -2.09 -10.10 -4.84
N GLY A 139 -1.71 -10.50 -6.05
CA GLY A 139 -2.39 -11.59 -6.75
C GLY A 139 -3.72 -11.21 -7.36
N LEU A 140 -4.00 -9.91 -7.56
CA LEU A 140 -5.19 -9.47 -8.29
C LEU A 140 -4.85 -9.35 -9.77
N GLY A 141 -5.75 -9.84 -10.62
CA GLY A 141 -5.63 -9.57 -12.05
C GLY A 141 -6.06 -8.14 -12.36
N PRO A 142 -5.90 -7.71 -13.63
CA PRO A 142 -6.41 -6.40 -14.03
C PRO A 142 -7.92 -6.35 -13.88
N LEU A 143 -8.45 -5.13 -13.79
CA LEU A 143 -9.90 -4.96 -13.71
C LEU A 143 -10.55 -5.49 -14.98
N PRO A 144 -11.71 -6.17 -14.87
CA PRO A 144 -12.45 -6.53 -16.07
C PRO A 144 -12.93 -5.28 -16.80
N THR A 145 -12.89 -5.31 -18.10
CA THR A 145 -13.33 -4.21 -18.95
C THR A 145 -14.82 -4.31 -19.25
#